data_0a92b45f94a5284e1194e82085ab12d4
#
_entry.id   0a92b45f94a5284e1194e82085ab12d4
#
_cell.length_a   1.000
_cell.length_b   1.000
_cell.length_c   1.000
_cell.angle_alpha   90.00
_cell.angle_beta   90.00
_cell.angle_gamma   90.00
#
_symmetry.space_group_name_H-M   'P 1'
#
loop_
_entity.id
_entity.type
_entity.pdbx_description
1 polymer ?
#
loop_
_entity_poly.entity_id
_entity_poly.type
_entity_poly.pdbx_seq_one_letter_code
_entity_poly.pdbx_strand_id
1 'polypeptide(L)'
;MKISILGTNGFLSTAITRYAIAEGWTLEMYGLQKPKFHSCHQFHQVNLMDSDLDCTTLLDSDIIVYAIGAGIQANLKEGYNLIYNLNVSAPVAICNKLKELCYQGRFVTFGSVFEMGATKEERFFTEQDVLTSLCEAPNDYTVSKRMLSRFVASYKHDFTHWHFYIPTIYGVGENPKRLMPYVVNAIRNGEELHFTAGDQVRQYVHVSEIPHMLDEAITKQLPSGLYNIQGYETLTVKEIVTKIHHALGKEVPDGCFGSVQRADAAMKYLALDGTKLKNAIGFEAQKSIEESLKEY
;
A
#
# COMPACT_ATOMS: atom_id res chain seq x y z
N MET A 1 -14.12 2.29 -19.14
CA MET A 1 -12.72 2.59 -18.82
C MET A 1 -11.89 1.31 -18.89
N LYS A 2 -10.65 1.38 -19.39
CA LYS A 2 -9.72 0.26 -19.43
C LYS A 2 -8.63 0.45 -18.39
N ILE A 3 -8.44 -0.55 -17.53
CA ILE A 3 -7.39 -0.58 -16.50
C ILE A 3 -6.43 -1.74 -16.74
N SER A 4 -5.13 -1.45 -16.69
CA SER A 4 -4.06 -2.45 -16.66
C SER A 4 -3.43 -2.50 -15.25
N ILE A 5 -3.43 -3.69 -14.63
CA ILE A 5 -2.86 -3.90 -13.30
C ILE A 5 -1.64 -4.79 -13.40
N LEU A 6 -0.48 -4.25 -13.02
CA LEU A 6 0.75 -5.01 -12.84
C LEU A 6 0.80 -5.56 -11.40
N GLY A 7 0.72 -6.88 -11.29
CA GLY A 7 0.56 -7.61 -10.03
C GLY A 7 -0.83 -8.26 -9.93
N THR A 8 -0.88 -9.59 -9.81
CA THR A 8 -2.13 -10.35 -9.95
C THR A 8 -2.74 -10.84 -8.65
N ASN A 9 -1.91 -11.19 -7.67
CA ASN A 9 -2.36 -11.87 -6.45
C ASN A 9 -1.95 -11.15 -5.15
N GLY A 10 -1.54 -9.88 -5.26
CA GLY A 10 -1.24 -9.04 -4.11
C GLY A 10 -2.50 -8.55 -3.40
N PHE A 11 -2.39 -8.20 -2.13
CA PHE A 11 -3.51 -7.71 -1.33
C PHE A 11 -4.14 -6.44 -1.94
N LEU A 12 -3.33 -5.44 -2.26
CA LEU A 12 -3.79 -4.19 -2.88
C LEU A 12 -4.34 -4.42 -4.29
N SER A 13 -3.62 -5.18 -5.14
CA SER A 13 -4.07 -5.47 -6.50
C SER A 13 -5.42 -6.20 -6.53
N THR A 14 -5.64 -7.12 -5.58
CA THR A 14 -6.93 -7.83 -5.43
C THR A 14 -8.08 -6.87 -5.11
N ALA A 15 -7.86 -5.89 -4.22
CA ALA A 15 -8.89 -4.90 -3.91
C ALA A 15 -9.23 -4.01 -5.11
N ILE A 16 -8.21 -3.54 -5.84
CA ILE A 16 -8.40 -2.73 -7.06
C ILE A 16 -9.11 -3.56 -8.14
N THR A 17 -8.74 -4.83 -8.30
CA THR A 17 -9.38 -5.75 -9.25
C THR A 17 -10.86 -5.95 -8.96
N ARG A 18 -11.23 -6.19 -7.68
CA ARG A 18 -12.64 -6.35 -7.27
C ARG A 18 -13.46 -5.12 -7.60
N TYR A 19 -12.93 -3.96 -7.32
CA TYR A 19 -13.59 -2.68 -7.63
C TYR A 19 -13.76 -2.50 -9.14
N ALA A 20 -12.70 -2.69 -9.92
CA ALA A 20 -12.75 -2.54 -11.36
C ALA A 20 -13.80 -3.47 -12.02
N ILE A 21 -13.94 -4.70 -11.52
CA ILE A 21 -14.96 -5.64 -11.96
C ILE A 21 -16.37 -5.13 -11.59
N ALA A 22 -16.56 -4.66 -10.36
CA ALA A 22 -17.84 -4.15 -9.90
C ALA A 22 -18.31 -2.92 -10.69
N GLU A 23 -17.38 -2.05 -11.09
CA GLU A 23 -17.64 -0.87 -11.94
C GLU A 23 -17.72 -1.21 -13.44
N GLY A 24 -17.59 -2.48 -13.83
CA GLY A 24 -17.67 -2.89 -15.23
C GLY A 24 -16.51 -2.39 -16.11
N TRP A 25 -15.33 -2.15 -15.52
CA TRP A 25 -14.16 -1.71 -16.27
C TRP A 25 -13.55 -2.86 -17.07
N THR A 26 -12.98 -2.56 -18.22
CA THR A 26 -12.17 -3.52 -18.96
C THR A 26 -10.85 -3.72 -18.24
N LEU A 27 -10.61 -4.95 -17.75
CA LEU A 27 -9.48 -5.28 -16.89
C LEU A 27 -8.47 -6.16 -17.62
N GLU A 28 -7.24 -5.70 -17.70
CA GLU A 28 -6.07 -6.50 -18.08
C GLU A 28 -5.11 -6.65 -16.90
N MET A 29 -4.55 -7.83 -16.75
CA MET A 29 -3.66 -8.14 -15.63
C MET A 29 -2.32 -8.72 -16.12
N TYR A 30 -1.24 -8.25 -15.49
CA TYR A 30 0.14 -8.60 -15.82
C TYR A 30 0.83 -9.19 -14.59
N GLY A 31 1.45 -10.36 -14.73
CA GLY A 31 2.17 -10.98 -13.61
C GLY A 31 2.65 -12.39 -13.88
N LEU A 32 3.35 -12.99 -12.91
CA LEU A 32 3.90 -14.35 -13.01
C LEU A 32 2.83 -15.43 -13.12
N GLN A 33 1.70 -15.25 -12.47
CA GLN A 33 0.62 -16.24 -12.36
C GLN A 33 -0.73 -15.57 -12.63
N LYS A 34 -1.65 -16.32 -13.20
CA LYS A 34 -3.05 -15.89 -13.36
C LYS A 34 -3.66 -15.48 -12.00
N PRO A 35 -4.59 -14.53 -11.99
CA PRO A 35 -5.33 -14.17 -10.77
C PRO A 35 -6.07 -15.41 -10.24
N LYS A 36 -5.98 -15.64 -8.92
CA LYS A 36 -6.55 -16.82 -8.26
C LYS A 36 -8.02 -16.67 -7.92
N PHE A 37 -8.46 -15.44 -7.67
CA PHE A 37 -9.77 -15.16 -7.07
C PHE A 37 -10.73 -14.39 -7.99
N HIS A 38 -10.27 -13.96 -9.16
CA HIS A 38 -11.05 -13.12 -10.07
C HIS A 38 -10.74 -13.47 -11.52
N SER A 39 -11.73 -13.29 -12.40
CA SER A 39 -11.51 -13.26 -13.85
C SER A 39 -11.00 -11.87 -14.27
N CYS A 40 -10.22 -11.84 -15.32
CA CYS A 40 -9.86 -10.61 -16.05
C CYS A 40 -10.21 -10.81 -17.52
N HIS A 41 -10.34 -9.71 -18.26
CA HIS A 41 -10.60 -9.78 -19.70
C HIS A 41 -9.40 -10.38 -20.45
N GLN A 42 -8.20 -9.98 -20.04
CA GLN A 42 -6.96 -10.53 -20.57
C GLN A 42 -5.90 -10.68 -19.46
N PHE A 43 -5.14 -11.77 -19.54
CA PHE A 43 -3.99 -12.00 -18.67
C PHE A 43 -2.73 -12.12 -19.52
N HIS A 44 -1.72 -11.33 -19.15
CA HIS A 44 -0.39 -11.36 -19.73
C HIS A 44 0.58 -11.95 -18.70
N GLN A 45 1.19 -13.08 -19.05
CA GLN A 45 2.22 -13.67 -18.20
C GLN A 45 3.52 -12.90 -18.39
N VAL A 46 4.02 -12.28 -17.33
CA VAL A 46 5.20 -11.42 -17.35
C VAL A 46 6.04 -11.64 -16.12
N ASN A 47 7.37 -11.76 -16.30
CA ASN A 47 8.35 -11.75 -15.23
C ASN A 47 9.12 -10.42 -15.27
N LEU A 48 8.83 -9.51 -14.35
CA LEU A 48 9.52 -8.21 -14.32
C LEU A 48 10.99 -8.29 -13.88
N MET A 49 11.45 -9.44 -13.37
CA MET A 49 12.87 -9.68 -13.09
C MET A 49 13.67 -9.85 -14.39
N ASP A 50 13.03 -10.35 -15.44
CA ASP A 50 13.66 -10.64 -16.74
C ASP A 50 13.43 -9.53 -17.78
N SER A 51 12.77 -8.44 -17.40
CA SER A 51 12.41 -7.30 -18.28
C SER A 51 11.52 -7.67 -19.47
N ASP A 52 10.66 -8.67 -19.32
CA ASP A 52 9.85 -9.25 -20.39
C ASP A 52 8.59 -8.45 -20.74
N LEU A 53 8.32 -7.34 -20.08
CA LEU A 53 7.12 -6.55 -20.31
C LEU A 53 7.19 -5.76 -21.61
N ASP A 54 6.37 -6.15 -22.58
CA ASP A 54 6.09 -5.31 -23.74
C ASP A 54 5.13 -4.17 -23.36
N CYS A 55 5.68 -2.99 -23.13
CA CYS A 55 4.89 -1.82 -22.74
C CYS A 55 3.93 -1.32 -23.86
N THR A 56 4.06 -1.80 -25.10
CA THR A 56 3.10 -1.44 -26.16
C THR A 56 1.70 -1.98 -25.85
N THR A 57 1.59 -3.09 -25.12
CA THR A 57 0.33 -3.67 -24.68
C THR A 57 -0.42 -2.83 -23.63
N LEU A 58 0.26 -1.85 -23.04
CA LEU A 58 -0.30 -0.96 -22.02
C LEU A 58 -0.89 0.34 -22.59
N LEU A 59 -0.59 0.67 -23.87
CA LEU A 59 -0.81 2.01 -24.42
C LEU A 59 -2.28 2.41 -24.57
N ASP A 60 -3.17 1.46 -24.72
CA ASP A 60 -4.62 1.67 -24.84
C ASP A 60 -5.35 1.68 -23.49
N SER A 61 -4.61 1.59 -22.38
CA SER A 61 -5.17 1.67 -21.03
C SER A 61 -5.40 3.13 -20.61
N ASP A 62 -6.58 3.41 -20.07
CA ASP A 62 -6.88 4.73 -19.47
C ASP A 62 -6.07 4.94 -18.18
N ILE A 63 -5.79 3.84 -17.48
CA ILE A 63 -4.99 3.83 -16.25
C ILE A 63 -4.16 2.54 -16.14
N ILE A 64 -2.89 2.69 -15.79
CA ILE A 64 -1.96 1.60 -15.49
C ILE A 64 -1.63 1.68 -14.01
N VAL A 65 -1.84 0.59 -13.27
CA VAL A 65 -1.55 0.52 -11.83
C VAL A 65 -0.42 -0.46 -11.56
N TYR A 66 0.70 0.03 -11.04
CA TYR A 66 1.81 -0.77 -10.59
C TYR A 66 1.59 -1.16 -9.12
N ALA A 67 1.00 -2.33 -8.88
CA ALA A 67 0.64 -2.84 -7.56
C ALA A 67 1.58 -3.96 -7.07
N ILE A 68 2.83 -3.97 -7.57
CA ILE A 68 3.87 -4.93 -7.17
C ILE A 68 4.77 -4.28 -6.12
N GLY A 69 5.20 -5.09 -5.15
CA GLY A 69 6.18 -4.69 -4.15
C GLY A 69 6.78 -5.91 -3.47
N ALA A 70 8.04 -5.78 -3.05
CA ALA A 70 8.78 -6.79 -2.31
C ALA A 70 9.41 -6.17 -1.05
N GLY A 71 9.76 -7.00 -0.06
CA GLY A 71 10.45 -6.59 1.16
C GLY A 71 9.57 -6.08 2.30
N ILE A 72 8.25 -5.92 2.10
CA ILE A 72 7.33 -5.45 3.15
C ILE A 72 7.07 -6.50 4.24
N GLN A 73 7.23 -7.76 3.91
CA GLN A 73 6.94 -8.87 4.80
C GLN A 73 8.22 -9.56 5.26
N ALA A 74 8.73 -9.18 6.43
CA ALA A 74 9.99 -9.70 6.98
C ALA A 74 10.07 -11.24 7.06
N ASN A 75 8.92 -11.91 7.18
CA ASN A 75 8.86 -13.38 7.21
C ASN A 75 9.17 -14.05 5.87
N LEU A 76 9.07 -13.35 4.74
CA LEU A 76 9.37 -13.91 3.42
C LEU A 76 10.87 -13.94 3.11
N LYS A 77 11.68 -13.19 3.87
CA LYS A 77 13.15 -13.11 3.70
C LYS A 77 13.56 -12.85 2.24
N GLU A 78 12.84 -11.96 1.57
CA GLU A 78 13.11 -11.59 0.18
C GLU A 78 14.48 -10.93 0.06
N GLY A 79 15.27 -11.37 -0.94
CA GLY A 79 16.62 -10.85 -1.17
C GLY A 79 16.61 -9.42 -1.72
N TYR A 80 17.66 -8.65 -1.45
CA TYR A 80 17.79 -7.26 -1.87
C TYR A 80 17.63 -7.07 -3.39
N ASN A 81 18.14 -8.01 -4.21
CA ASN A 81 18.01 -7.95 -5.67
C ASN A 81 16.52 -7.92 -6.11
N LEU A 82 15.67 -8.75 -5.50
CA LEU A 82 14.24 -8.77 -5.76
C LEU A 82 13.59 -7.45 -5.31
N ILE A 83 13.96 -6.98 -4.11
CA ILE A 83 13.40 -5.76 -3.52
C ILE A 83 13.71 -4.54 -4.42
N TYR A 84 14.97 -4.31 -4.75
CA TYR A 84 15.33 -3.15 -5.58
C TYR A 84 14.84 -3.27 -7.02
N ASN A 85 14.83 -4.48 -7.60
CA ASN A 85 14.29 -4.65 -8.95
C ASN A 85 12.80 -4.31 -8.99
N LEU A 86 11.98 -4.94 -8.15
CA LEU A 86 10.52 -4.75 -8.20
C LEU A 86 10.06 -3.40 -7.65
N ASN A 87 10.76 -2.85 -6.65
CA ASN A 87 10.34 -1.58 -6.06
C ASN A 87 10.91 -0.35 -6.78
N VAL A 88 11.98 -0.48 -7.56
CA VAL A 88 12.66 0.66 -8.21
C VAL A 88 12.87 0.44 -9.69
N SER A 89 13.68 -0.57 -10.09
CA SER A 89 14.14 -0.69 -11.48
C SER A 89 12.98 -0.93 -12.44
N ALA A 90 12.07 -1.83 -12.11
CA ALA A 90 10.93 -2.16 -12.97
C ALA A 90 9.96 -0.97 -13.16
N PRO A 91 9.43 -0.30 -12.12
CA PRO A 91 8.55 0.84 -12.33
C PRO A 91 9.25 2.03 -13.01
N VAL A 92 10.54 2.24 -12.77
CA VAL A 92 11.33 3.27 -13.47
C VAL A 92 11.47 2.93 -14.96
N ALA A 93 11.79 1.68 -15.30
CA ALA A 93 11.90 1.23 -16.70
C ALA A 93 10.56 1.37 -17.43
N ILE A 94 9.46 0.96 -16.80
CA ILE A 94 8.10 1.13 -17.34
C ILE A 94 7.80 2.61 -17.58
N CYS A 95 8.05 3.47 -16.60
CA CYS A 95 7.82 4.92 -16.72
C CYS A 95 8.59 5.53 -17.91
N ASN A 96 9.88 5.18 -18.06
CA ASN A 96 10.69 5.61 -19.20
C ASN A 96 10.13 5.11 -20.53
N LYS A 97 9.72 3.84 -20.58
CA LYS A 97 9.18 3.25 -21.80
C LYS A 97 7.82 3.84 -22.19
N LEU A 98 6.95 4.11 -21.22
CA LEU A 98 5.69 4.80 -21.46
C LEU A 98 5.91 6.22 -22.03
N LYS A 99 6.94 6.93 -21.52
CA LYS A 99 7.33 8.22 -22.07
C LYS A 99 7.83 8.13 -23.51
N GLU A 100 8.73 7.19 -23.81
CA GLU A 100 9.22 6.93 -25.18
C GLU A 100 8.11 6.62 -26.16
N LEU A 101 7.08 5.87 -25.70
CA LEU A 101 5.93 5.48 -26.48
C LEU A 101 4.81 6.53 -26.50
N CYS A 102 5.06 7.72 -25.94
CA CYS A 102 4.10 8.84 -25.90
C CYS A 102 2.74 8.46 -25.26
N TYR A 103 2.74 7.65 -24.21
CA TYR A 103 1.54 7.30 -23.47
C TYR A 103 0.82 8.56 -22.97
N GLN A 104 -0.51 8.58 -23.03
CA GLN A 104 -1.31 9.77 -22.66
C GLN A 104 -2.27 9.52 -21.47
N GLY A 105 -2.30 8.30 -20.96
CA GLY A 105 -3.16 7.94 -19.84
C GLY A 105 -2.56 8.27 -18.47
N ARG A 106 -2.88 7.44 -17.48
CA ARG A 106 -2.46 7.64 -16.08
C ARG A 106 -1.62 6.45 -15.62
N PHE A 107 -0.46 6.72 -15.03
CA PHE A 107 0.38 5.72 -14.38
C PHE A 107 0.33 5.90 -12.87
N VAL A 108 0.07 4.84 -12.14
CA VAL A 108 -0.07 4.85 -10.67
C VAL A 108 0.99 3.97 -10.04
N THR A 109 1.72 4.55 -9.09
CA THR A 109 2.70 3.84 -8.25
C THR A 109 2.44 4.12 -6.77
N PHE A 110 2.95 3.26 -5.89
CA PHE A 110 2.71 3.38 -4.45
C PHE A 110 4.02 3.47 -3.67
N GLY A 111 4.11 4.51 -2.85
CA GLY A 111 5.06 4.67 -1.76
C GLY A 111 4.49 4.13 -0.45
N SER A 112 5.14 4.45 0.65
CA SER A 112 4.77 3.94 1.98
C SER A 112 5.08 4.94 3.07
N VAL A 113 4.25 4.98 4.12
CA VAL A 113 4.56 5.70 5.36
C VAL A 113 5.89 5.25 5.99
N PHE A 114 6.33 4.01 5.72
CA PHE A 114 7.62 3.50 6.20
C PHE A 114 8.83 4.25 5.63
N GLU A 115 8.67 5.03 4.58
CA GLU A 115 9.72 5.90 4.04
C GLU A 115 10.18 6.98 5.01
N MET A 116 9.36 7.31 6.02
CA MET A 116 9.80 8.17 7.14
C MET A 116 11.00 7.59 7.88
N GLY A 117 11.07 6.25 8.05
CA GLY A 117 12.12 5.60 8.84
C GLY A 117 11.97 5.84 10.34
N ALA A 118 13.08 5.74 11.07
CA ALA A 118 13.14 5.84 12.54
C ALA A 118 13.05 7.29 13.03
N THR A 119 11.94 7.96 12.73
CA THR A 119 11.67 9.32 13.24
C THR A 119 11.34 9.31 14.74
N LYS A 120 11.71 10.39 15.44
CA LYS A 120 11.33 10.65 16.83
C LYS A 120 10.16 11.64 16.94
N GLU A 121 9.74 12.22 15.82
CA GLU A 121 8.64 13.19 15.80
C GLU A 121 7.29 12.46 15.87
N GLU A 122 6.38 13.02 16.67
CA GLU A 122 5.03 12.50 16.89
C GLU A 122 4.01 13.48 16.26
N ARG A 123 3.95 13.45 14.93
CA ARG A 123 3.03 14.29 14.15
C ARG A 123 2.62 13.61 12.85
N PHE A 124 1.64 14.17 12.18
CA PHE A 124 1.31 13.79 10.81
C PHE A 124 2.39 14.35 9.86
N PHE A 125 2.84 13.51 8.92
CA PHE A 125 3.90 13.84 7.98
C PHE A 125 3.33 14.18 6.61
N THR A 126 3.73 15.33 6.07
CA THR A 126 3.38 15.76 4.72
C THR A 126 4.14 14.94 3.67
N GLU A 127 3.73 15.05 2.39
CA GLU A 127 4.45 14.43 1.28
C GLU A 127 5.91 14.88 1.21
N GLN A 128 6.17 16.14 1.56
CA GLN A 128 7.54 16.69 1.57
C GLN A 128 8.37 16.06 2.69
N ASP A 129 7.79 15.86 3.87
CA ASP A 129 8.48 15.19 4.97
C ASP A 129 8.88 13.76 4.60
N VAL A 130 7.95 13.00 3.99
CA VAL A 130 8.21 11.63 3.52
C VAL A 130 9.29 11.62 2.44
N LEU A 131 9.14 12.48 1.42
CA LEU A 131 10.06 12.56 0.29
C LEU A 131 11.50 12.90 0.72
N THR A 132 11.67 13.77 1.71
CA THR A 132 12.99 14.29 2.11
C THR A 132 13.55 13.65 3.37
N SER A 133 12.87 12.67 3.94
CA SER A 133 13.33 12.01 5.17
C SER A 133 14.74 11.42 5.01
N LEU A 134 15.61 11.78 5.97
CA LEU A 134 16.94 11.23 6.17
C LEU A 134 17.05 10.38 7.45
N CYS A 135 15.91 10.11 8.10
CA CYS A 135 15.89 9.23 9.26
C CYS A 135 16.41 7.83 8.88
N GLU A 136 17.00 7.14 9.85
CA GLU A 136 17.52 5.79 9.63
C GLU A 136 16.46 4.88 9.01
N ALA A 137 16.83 4.19 7.93
CA ALA A 137 15.98 3.23 7.26
C ALA A 137 16.20 1.84 7.87
N PRO A 138 15.16 1.17 8.37
CA PRO A 138 15.32 -0.11 9.06
C PRO A 138 15.66 -1.28 8.13
N ASN A 139 15.42 -1.15 6.83
CA ASN A 139 15.57 -2.25 5.86
C ASN A 139 15.61 -1.74 4.41
N ASP A 140 15.95 -2.65 3.49
CA ASP A 140 16.00 -2.40 2.03
C ASP A 140 14.64 -1.95 1.46
N TYR A 141 13.52 -2.41 2.03
CA TYR A 141 12.19 -1.96 1.60
C TYR A 141 12.04 -0.44 1.75
N THR A 142 12.37 0.10 2.91
CA THR A 142 12.32 1.54 3.16
C THR A 142 13.21 2.32 2.21
N VAL A 143 14.45 1.85 2.02
CA VAL A 143 15.40 2.49 1.09
C VAL A 143 14.87 2.47 -0.35
N SER A 144 14.42 1.29 -0.82
CA SER A 144 13.93 1.13 -2.19
C SER A 144 12.69 2.00 -2.48
N LYS A 145 11.77 2.11 -1.52
CA LYS A 145 10.61 2.98 -1.68
C LYS A 145 11.00 4.46 -1.75
N ARG A 146 11.92 4.92 -0.91
CA ARG A 146 12.49 6.29 -1.01
C ARG A 146 13.12 6.57 -2.38
N MET A 147 13.81 5.60 -2.96
CA MET A 147 14.42 5.76 -4.28
C MET A 147 13.35 5.98 -5.36
N LEU A 148 12.28 5.20 -5.37
CA LEU A 148 11.17 5.38 -6.30
C LEU A 148 10.49 6.75 -6.11
N SER A 149 10.19 7.13 -4.88
CA SER A 149 9.56 8.42 -4.58
C SER A 149 10.41 9.60 -5.05
N ARG A 150 11.73 9.54 -4.86
CA ARG A 150 12.68 10.54 -5.35
C ARG A 150 12.71 10.60 -6.87
N PHE A 151 12.68 9.45 -7.56
CA PHE A 151 12.58 9.40 -9.02
C PHE A 151 11.29 10.09 -9.48
N VAL A 152 10.14 9.70 -8.94
CA VAL A 152 8.83 10.28 -9.34
C VAL A 152 8.80 11.79 -9.12
N ALA A 153 9.32 12.29 -8.00
CA ALA A 153 9.35 13.72 -7.70
C ALA A 153 10.25 14.54 -8.64
N SER A 154 11.27 13.93 -9.21
CA SER A 154 12.31 14.60 -10.00
C SER A 154 12.15 14.42 -11.51
N TYR A 155 11.38 13.40 -11.93
CA TYR A 155 11.28 13.01 -13.32
C TYR A 155 10.04 13.62 -14.00
N LYS A 156 10.24 14.27 -15.15
CA LYS A 156 9.15 14.88 -15.93
C LYS A 156 8.78 13.99 -17.11
N HIS A 157 7.48 13.81 -17.30
CA HIS A 157 6.86 13.08 -18.40
C HIS A 157 5.54 13.76 -18.80
N ASP A 158 5.01 13.41 -19.95
CA ASP A 158 3.84 14.08 -20.55
C ASP A 158 2.51 13.41 -20.20
N PHE A 159 2.55 12.21 -19.57
CA PHE A 159 1.37 11.52 -19.04
C PHE A 159 1.15 11.83 -17.55
N THR A 160 -0.05 11.60 -17.06
CA THR A 160 -0.36 11.75 -15.64
C THR A 160 0.30 10.65 -14.82
N HIS A 161 1.13 11.00 -13.82
CA HIS A 161 1.72 10.06 -12.89
C HIS A 161 1.29 10.39 -11.46
N TRP A 162 0.56 9.47 -10.83
CA TRP A 162 0.21 9.56 -9.42
C TRP A 162 1.07 8.62 -8.60
N HIS A 163 1.70 9.14 -7.57
CA HIS A 163 2.43 8.36 -6.59
C HIS A 163 1.79 8.56 -5.23
N PHE A 164 1.16 7.51 -4.71
CA PHE A 164 0.46 7.58 -3.43
C PHE A 164 1.28 6.96 -2.32
N TYR A 165 1.62 7.75 -1.31
CA TYR A 165 2.10 7.23 -0.04
C TYR A 165 0.93 6.60 0.71
N ILE A 166 1.03 5.32 0.99
CA ILE A 166 -0.02 4.60 1.71
C ILE A 166 0.39 4.35 3.16
N PRO A 167 -0.54 4.50 4.13
CA PRO A 167 -0.35 4.08 5.51
C PRO A 167 -0.42 2.54 5.60
N THR A 168 -0.65 1.99 6.78
CA THR A 168 -0.89 0.54 6.90
C THR A 168 -2.26 0.20 6.30
N ILE A 169 -2.27 -0.55 5.21
CA ILE A 169 -3.50 -1.10 4.64
C ILE A 169 -3.90 -2.38 5.37
N TYR A 170 -5.20 -2.56 5.61
CA TYR A 170 -5.76 -3.73 6.27
C TYR A 170 -7.10 -4.16 5.62
N GLY A 171 -7.57 -5.36 5.93
CA GLY A 171 -8.84 -5.91 5.45
C GLY A 171 -8.76 -7.42 5.17
N VAL A 172 -9.88 -8.01 4.79
CA VAL A 172 -9.97 -9.45 4.49
C VAL A 172 -9.08 -9.83 3.30
N GLY A 173 -8.27 -10.88 3.49
CA GLY A 173 -7.28 -11.33 2.51
C GLY A 173 -5.87 -10.79 2.74
N GLU A 174 -5.67 -10.00 3.80
CA GLU A 174 -4.35 -9.62 4.27
C GLU A 174 -3.55 -10.84 4.75
N ASN A 175 -2.20 -10.74 4.71
CA ASN A 175 -1.34 -11.80 5.23
C ASN A 175 -1.67 -12.12 6.71
N PRO A 176 -1.96 -13.40 7.05
CA PRO A 176 -2.36 -13.80 8.40
C PRO A 176 -1.35 -13.45 9.51
N LYS A 177 -0.09 -13.15 9.16
CA LYS A 177 0.95 -12.74 10.12
C LYS A 177 0.98 -11.23 10.40
N ARG A 178 0.15 -10.44 9.72
CA ARG A 178 0.02 -9.00 10.02
C ARG A 178 -0.92 -8.79 11.20
N LEU A 179 -0.82 -7.63 11.84
CA LEU A 179 -1.44 -7.37 13.14
C LEU A 179 -2.93 -7.69 13.18
N MET A 180 -3.71 -7.16 12.23
CA MET A 180 -5.17 -7.34 12.25
C MET A 180 -5.59 -8.82 12.18
N PRO A 181 -5.26 -9.57 11.11
CA PRO A 181 -5.67 -10.98 11.03
C PRO A 181 -5.00 -11.85 12.11
N TYR A 182 -3.77 -11.53 12.54
CA TYR A 182 -3.09 -12.24 13.62
C TYR A 182 -3.90 -12.17 14.93
N VAL A 183 -4.31 -10.95 15.33
CA VAL A 183 -5.08 -10.75 16.57
C VAL A 183 -6.47 -11.39 16.47
N VAL A 184 -7.18 -11.18 15.37
CA VAL A 184 -8.51 -11.76 15.15
C VAL A 184 -8.48 -13.29 15.23
N ASN A 185 -7.51 -13.91 14.55
CA ASN A 185 -7.40 -15.38 14.54
C ASN A 185 -7.01 -15.92 15.91
N ALA A 186 -6.06 -15.30 16.62
CA ALA A 186 -5.67 -15.72 17.95
C ALA A 186 -6.83 -15.66 18.94
N ILE A 187 -7.61 -14.56 18.93
CA ILE A 187 -8.80 -14.43 19.80
C ILE A 187 -9.83 -15.52 19.51
N ARG A 188 -10.09 -15.81 18.23
CA ARG A 188 -11.06 -16.84 17.83
C ARG A 188 -10.62 -18.26 18.20
N ASN A 189 -9.32 -18.52 18.10
CA ASN A 189 -8.73 -19.81 18.42
C ASN A 189 -8.45 -20.00 19.92
N GLY A 190 -8.58 -18.94 20.74
CA GLY A 190 -8.20 -18.97 22.15
C GLY A 190 -6.70 -19.05 22.39
N GLU A 191 -5.90 -18.52 21.45
CA GLU A 191 -4.44 -18.48 21.53
C GLU A 191 -3.96 -17.27 22.34
N GLU A 192 -2.85 -17.43 23.06
CA GLU A 192 -2.22 -16.32 23.79
C GLU A 192 -1.56 -15.33 22.85
N LEU A 193 -1.73 -14.05 23.16
CA LEU A 193 -1.15 -12.94 22.42
C LEU A 193 -0.05 -12.26 23.23
N HIS A 194 1.09 -12.03 22.59
CA HIS A 194 2.25 -11.37 23.18
C HIS A 194 2.75 -10.22 22.31
N PHE A 195 2.78 -9.02 22.88
CA PHE A 195 3.22 -7.80 22.21
C PHE A 195 4.34 -7.09 22.95
N THR A 196 5.00 -6.17 22.26
CA THR A 196 5.81 -5.11 22.88
C THR A 196 4.92 -4.27 23.81
N ALA A 197 5.41 -3.16 24.35
CA ALA A 197 4.58 -2.23 25.12
C ALA A 197 3.34 -1.73 24.35
N GLY A 198 3.40 -1.80 23.02
CA GLY A 198 2.29 -1.42 22.15
C GLY A 198 2.14 0.08 21.92
N ASP A 199 3.17 0.87 22.26
CA ASP A 199 3.18 2.34 22.19
C ASP A 199 3.38 2.89 20.77
N GLN A 200 3.73 2.03 19.81
CA GLN A 200 3.93 2.46 18.42
C GLN A 200 2.60 2.92 17.81
N VAL A 201 2.58 4.14 17.34
CA VAL A 201 1.44 4.72 16.63
C VAL A 201 1.48 4.34 15.16
N ARG A 202 0.37 3.87 14.64
CA ARG A 202 0.15 3.51 13.24
C ARG A 202 -1.15 4.09 12.74
N GLN A 203 -1.13 4.50 11.49
CA GLN A 203 -2.32 4.94 10.78
C GLN A 203 -2.81 3.81 9.87
N TYR A 204 -4.11 3.57 9.89
CA TYR A 204 -4.76 2.47 9.18
C TYR A 204 -5.77 2.96 8.17
N VAL A 205 -5.74 2.39 6.98
CA VAL A 205 -6.75 2.56 5.94
C VAL A 205 -7.25 1.21 5.45
N HIS A 206 -8.56 1.05 5.35
CA HIS A 206 -9.11 -0.19 4.81
C HIS A 206 -8.78 -0.29 3.31
N VAL A 207 -8.35 -1.47 2.87
CA VAL A 207 -7.85 -1.68 1.50
C VAL A 207 -8.88 -1.34 0.42
N SER A 208 -10.19 -1.48 0.71
CA SER A 208 -11.25 -1.14 -0.24
C SER A 208 -11.35 0.35 -0.52
N GLU A 209 -10.81 1.22 0.32
CA GLU A 209 -10.86 2.67 0.12
C GLU A 209 -9.85 3.16 -0.94
N ILE A 210 -8.79 2.37 -1.19
CA ILE A 210 -7.80 2.74 -2.21
C ILE A 210 -8.40 2.78 -3.62
N PRO A 211 -9.16 1.78 -4.11
CA PRO A 211 -9.79 1.88 -5.42
C PRO A 211 -10.85 2.98 -5.52
N HIS A 212 -11.61 3.26 -4.45
CA HIS A 212 -12.53 4.40 -4.42
C HIS A 212 -11.78 5.73 -4.58
N MET A 213 -10.66 5.89 -3.89
CA MET A 213 -9.78 7.05 -4.04
C MET A 213 -9.25 7.19 -5.47
N LEU A 214 -8.87 6.07 -6.12
CA LEU A 214 -8.42 6.10 -7.51
C LEU A 214 -9.54 6.56 -8.46
N ASP A 215 -10.76 6.12 -8.25
CA ASP A 215 -11.92 6.52 -9.06
C ASP A 215 -12.23 8.02 -8.88
N GLU A 216 -12.19 8.53 -7.64
CA GLU A 216 -12.29 9.97 -7.36
C GLU A 216 -11.17 10.77 -8.04
N ALA A 217 -9.94 10.25 -8.01
CA ALA A 217 -8.79 10.88 -8.67
C ALA A 217 -8.96 10.95 -10.19
N ILE A 218 -9.54 9.91 -10.80
CA ILE A 218 -9.87 9.88 -12.23
C ILE A 218 -10.95 10.90 -12.54
N THR A 219 -12.07 10.84 -11.81
CA THR A 219 -13.26 11.67 -12.04
C THR A 219 -12.96 13.15 -11.89
N LYS A 220 -12.16 13.50 -10.90
CA LYS A 220 -11.78 14.89 -10.59
C LYS A 220 -10.49 15.35 -11.28
N GLN A 221 -9.94 14.51 -12.16
CA GLN A 221 -8.75 14.81 -12.95
C GLN A 221 -7.56 15.27 -12.07
N LEU A 222 -7.25 14.50 -11.02
CA LEU A 222 -6.16 14.80 -10.11
C LEU A 222 -4.87 15.10 -10.90
N PRO A 223 -4.15 16.21 -10.67
CA PRO A 223 -2.88 16.47 -11.33
C PRO A 223 -1.80 15.43 -11.00
N SER A 224 -0.78 15.30 -11.85
CA SER A 224 0.42 14.52 -11.53
C SER A 224 1.05 14.96 -10.20
N GLY A 225 1.53 14.00 -9.41
CA GLY A 225 2.22 14.36 -8.16
C GLY A 225 2.30 13.23 -7.15
N LEU A 226 2.87 13.60 -6.00
CA LEU A 226 2.92 12.75 -4.81
C LEU A 226 1.77 13.16 -3.89
N TYR A 227 1.07 12.16 -3.34
CA TYR A 227 -0.08 12.38 -2.48
C TYR A 227 -0.08 11.40 -1.31
N ASN A 228 -0.33 11.89 -0.13
CA ASN A 228 -0.56 11.07 1.04
C ASN A 228 -2.01 10.58 1.09
N ILE A 229 -2.20 9.30 1.32
CA ILE A 229 -3.49 8.75 1.71
C ILE A 229 -3.52 8.75 3.24
N GLN A 230 -4.35 9.59 3.83
CA GLN A 230 -4.55 9.56 5.27
C GLN A 230 -5.53 8.44 5.64
N GLY A 231 -5.14 7.59 6.57
CA GLY A 231 -6.03 6.57 7.10
C GLY A 231 -7.08 7.16 8.05
N TYR A 232 -8.18 6.45 8.21
CA TYR A 232 -9.29 6.88 9.08
C TYR A 232 -8.88 6.96 10.55
N GLU A 233 -8.10 5.97 11.02
CA GLU A 233 -7.67 5.90 12.42
C GLU A 233 -6.15 5.95 12.55
N THR A 234 -5.69 6.72 13.53
CA THR A 234 -4.29 6.81 13.95
C THR A 234 -4.22 6.41 15.41
N LEU A 235 -3.74 5.20 15.68
CA LEU A 235 -3.84 4.53 16.97
C LEU A 235 -2.50 3.87 17.35
N THR A 236 -2.29 3.72 18.64
CA THR A 236 -1.24 2.83 19.15
C THR A 236 -1.59 1.37 18.86
N VAL A 237 -0.58 0.52 18.78
CA VAL A 237 -0.79 -0.94 18.63
C VAL A 237 -1.65 -1.46 19.79
N LYS A 238 -1.47 -0.94 21.00
CA LYS A 238 -2.27 -1.30 22.18
C LYS A 238 -3.74 -0.96 21.99
N GLU A 239 -4.05 0.26 21.52
CA GLU A 239 -5.43 0.67 21.24
C GLU A 239 -6.09 -0.20 20.15
N ILE A 240 -5.36 -0.53 19.09
CA ILE A 240 -5.86 -1.40 18.02
C ILE A 240 -6.21 -2.79 18.56
N VAL A 241 -5.29 -3.41 19.29
CA VAL A 241 -5.51 -4.74 19.90
C VAL A 241 -6.70 -4.70 20.86
N THR A 242 -6.82 -3.63 21.66
CA THR A 242 -7.96 -3.44 22.57
C THR A 242 -9.27 -3.32 21.81
N LYS A 243 -9.31 -2.50 20.75
CA LYS A 243 -10.51 -2.35 19.90
C LYS A 243 -10.95 -3.69 19.29
N ILE A 244 -9.99 -4.50 18.81
CA ILE A 244 -10.29 -5.82 18.23
C ILE A 244 -10.89 -6.75 19.29
N HIS A 245 -10.32 -6.80 20.52
CA HIS A 245 -10.86 -7.59 21.60
C HIS A 245 -12.30 -7.20 21.93
N HIS A 246 -12.55 -5.91 22.15
CA HIS A 246 -13.89 -5.40 22.49
C HIS A 246 -14.91 -5.68 21.37
N ALA A 247 -14.54 -5.48 20.11
CA ALA A 247 -15.42 -5.76 18.98
C ALA A 247 -15.78 -7.25 18.84
N LEU A 248 -14.91 -8.15 19.34
CA LEU A 248 -15.15 -9.59 19.40
C LEU A 248 -15.76 -10.03 20.74
N GLY A 249 -16.19 -9.09 21.61
CA GLY A 249 -16.80 -9.39 22.89
C GLY A 249 -15.85 -10.03 23.91
N LYS A 250 -14.57 -9.69 23.85
CA LYS A 250 -13.51 -10.21 24.73
C LYS A 250 -12.79 -9.06 25.44
N GLU A 251 -12.26 -9.34 26.63
CA GLU A 251 -11.32 -8.47 27.34
C GLU A 251 -9.88 -8.79 26.92
N VAL A 252 -9.01 -7.78 27.02
CA VAL A 252 -7.57 -7.98 26.74
C VAL A 252 -6.95 -8.74 27.93
N PRO A 253 -6.30 -9.89 27.72
CA PRO A 253 -5.68 -10.65 28.78
C PRO A 253 -4.56 -9.88 29.51
N ASP A 254 -4.44 -10.08 30.83
CA ASP A 254 -3.32 -9.59 31.60
C ASP A 254 -1.98 -10.12 31.03
N GLY A 255 -0.95 -9.27 30.98
CA GLY A 255 0.37 -9.66 30.45
C GLY A 255 0.48 -9.70 28.92
N CYS A 256 -0.57 -9.37 28.19
CA CYS A 256 -0.58 -9.32 26.72
C CYS A 256 0.49 -8.35 26.17
N PHE A 257 0.76 -7.25 26.85
CA PHE A 257 1.75 -6.23 26.46
C PHE A 257 3.00 -6.24 27.32
N GLY A 258 4.16 -5.86 26.72
CA GLY A 258 5.44 -5.72 27.40
C GLY A 258 6.28 -6.98 27.49
N SER A 259 5.78 -8.12 26.98
CA SER A 259 6.46 -9.43 27.05
C SER A 259 7.45 -9.68 25.89
N VAL A 260 7.41 -8.88 24.82
CA VAL A 260 8.24 -9.05 23.61
C VAL A 260 9.04 -7.79 23.30
N GLN A 261 10.28 -7.96 22.82
CA GLN A 261 11.08 -6.88 22.24
C GLN A 261 11.21 -7.05 20.72
N ARG A 262 11.08 -5.95 19.96
CA ARG A 262 11.25 -5.94 18.51
C ARG A 262 12.15 -4.79 18.05
N ALA A 263 12.91 -5.03 16.97
CA ALA A 263 13.79 -4.02 16.38
C ALA A 263 13.00 -2.87 15.70
N ASP A 264 11.80 -3.10 15.21
CA ASP A 264 10.93 -2.08 14.57
C ASP A 264 10.31 -1.09 15.57
N ALA A 265 10.53 -1.29 16.86
CA ALA A 265 10.15 -0.33 17.90
C ALA A 265 10.78 1.07 17.71
N ALA A 266 11.83 1.18 16.89
CA ALA A 266 12.45 2.47 16.55
C ALA A 266 11.53 3.41 15.77
N MET A 267 10.61 2.89 14.96
CA MET A 267 9.60 3.68 14.23
C MET A 267 8.36 3.89 15.11
N LYS A 268 8.44 4.84 16.03
CA LYS A 268 7.39 5.04 17.04
C LYS A 268 6.11 5.63 16.49
N TYR A 269 6.20 6.59 15.57
CA TYR A 269 5.03 7.30 15.05
C TYR A 269 5.05 7.31 13.53
N LEU A 270 4.05 6.69 12.91
CA LEU A 270 3.92 6.65 11.45
C LEU A 270 2.48 7.02 11.05
N ALA A 271 2.28 8.29 10.70
CA ALA A 271 1.01 8.83 10.24
C ALA A 271 1.22 9.88 9.15
N LEU A 272 0.38 9.84 8.12
CA LEU A 272 0.43 10.71 6.94
C LEU A 272 -0.60 11.83 7.06
N ASP A 273 -0.24 13.05 6.66
CA ASP A 273 -1.13 14.17 6.48
C ASP A 273 -1.73 14.12 5.06
N GLY A 274 -3.02 13.82 4.97
CA GLY A 274 -3.76 13.72 3.70
C GLY A 274 -4.37 15.04 3.20
N THR A 275 -4.09 16.15 3.84
CA THR A 275 -4.70 17.46 3.53
C THR A 275 -4.60 17.83 2.05
N LYS A 276 -3.46 17.55 1.41
CA LYS A 276 -3.26 17.81 -0.01
C LYS A 276 -4.24 17.04 -0.89
N LEU A 277 -4.40 15.74 -0.66
CA LEU A 277 -5.31 14.88 -1.41
C LEU A 277 -6.77 15.27 -1.15
N LYS A 278 -7.13 15.51 0.12
CA LYS A 278 -8.45 16.01 0.52
C LYS A 278 -8.80 17.32 -0.20
N ASN A 279 -7.91 18.29 -0.23
CA ASN A 279 -8.14 19.57 -0.91
C ASN A 279 -8.26 19.41 -2.42
N ALA A 280 -7.54 18.45 -3.02
CA ALA A 280 -7.54 18.24 -4.46
C ALA A 280 -8.80 17.51 -4.96
N ILE A 281 -9.24 16.46 -4.26
CA ILE A 281 -10.33 15.59 -4.71
C ILE A 281 -11.40 15.30 -3.64
N GLY A 282 -11.30 15.89 -2.44
CA GLY A 282 -12.25 15.67 -1.36
C GLY A 282 -12.18 14.29 -0.71
N PHE A 283 -11.16 13.47 -1.02
CA PHE A 283 -11.04 12.13 -0.46
C PHE A 283 -10.66 12.17 1.01
N GLU A 284 -11.42 11.44 1.81
CA GLU A 284 -11.15 11.10 3.22
C GLU A 284 -11.54 9.64 3.44
N ALA A 285 -10.66 8.88 4.07
CA ALA A 285 -10.99 7.51 4.48
C ALA A 285 -12.16 7.53 5.48
N GLN A 286 -13.10 6.59 5.35
CA GLN A 286 -14.34 6.57 6.12
C GLN A 286 -14.49 5.31 6.99
N LYS A 287 -13.83 4.20 6.59
CA LYS A 287 -14.09 2.89 7.18
C LYS A 287 -13.28 2.68 8.45
N SER A 288 -13.97 2.48 9.58
CA SER A 288 -13.35 2.19 10.88
C SER A 288 -12.90 0.73 10.98
N ILE A 289 -11.99 0.47 11.95
CA ILE A 289 -11.55 -0.89 12.27
C ILE A 289 -12.74 -1.73 12.76
N GLU A 290 -13.59 -1.18 13.64
CA GLU A 290 -14.74 -1.90 14.19
C GLU A 290 -15.75 -2.33 13.11
N GLU A 291 -16.03 -1.46 12.15
CA GLU A 291 -16.92 -1.80 11.02
C GLU A 291 -16.32 -2.92 10.16
N SER A 292 -15.00 -2.86 9.93
CA SER A 292 -14.27 -3.81 9.10
C SER A 292 -14.16 -5.20 9.74
N LEU A 293 -14.16 -5.29 11.09
CA LEU A 293 -14.09 -6.56 11.80
C LEU A 293 -15.29 -7.49 11.54
N LYS A 294 -16.42 -6.94 11.08
CA LYS A 294 -17.58 -7.75 10.66
C LYS A 294 -17.31 -8.56 9.39
N GLU A 295 -16.27 -8.22 8.65
CA GLU A 295 -15.89 -8.89 7.40
C GLU A 295 -14.87 -10.03 7.61
N TYR A 296 -14.18 -10.06 8.77
CA TYR A 296 -13.21 -11.10 9.14
C TYR A 296 -13.93 -12.39 9.64
#